data_f1e8cb820ff42d4718f4bb3666e7dba2
#
_entry.id   f1e8cb820ff42d4718f4bb3666e7dba2
#
_cell.length_a   1.000
_cell.length_b   1.000
_cell.length_c   1.000
_cell.angle_alpha   90.00
_cell.angle_beta   90.00
_cell.angle_gamma   90.00
#
_symmetry.space_group_name_H-M   'P 1'
#
loop_
_entity.id
_entity.type
_entity.pdbx_description
1 polymer ?
#
loop_
_entity_poly.entity_id
_entity_poly.type
_entity_poly.pdbx_seq_one_letter_code
_entity_poly.pdbx_strand_id
1 'polypeptide(L)'
;MQFGELLAAVRKAQANVMLFLEEKEQAALSQANGIKAHLEYRSAEMEKNKQELERMAAISNTVQFLEEYCKFKNTEDITFPSVYIGLKDKLSGIRKVITDSTVHLIQLLENYKKKLQEFAKEEEYDIRTQVSAVVQRKYWTSKPEPSTREQFLQYAHDITFDPDTAHRYLRLQEDNRKVTNTTPWEHSYPDLPSRFLHWRQVLSQQSLYLHRYYFEVEIFGAGTYVGLTCKGIDRKGEERNSCISGNNFSWSLQWNGKEFTAWHSDMETPLKAGPFRRLGVYVDFPGGILSFYGVEHDAMTLVHKFACKFSEPVYAAFWLSKKENAIRIVDLGEEPKKPAPSLVETIP
;
A
#
# COMPACT_ATOMS: atom_id res chain seq x y z
N MET A 1 -13.80 3.63 -12.00
CA MET A 1 -15.11 3.62 -11.34
C MET A 1 -15.51 2.22 -10.86
N GLN A 2 -15.59 1.22 -11.71
CA GLN A 2 -16.12 -0.13 -11.35
C GLN A 2 -15.36 -0.88 -10.23
N PHE A 3 -14.03 -0.80 -10.17
CA PHE A 3 -13.24 -1.43 -9.08
C PHE A 3 -13.45 -0.76 -7.71
N GLY A 4 -13.70 0.56 -7.69
CA GLY A 4 -14.04 1.26 -6.45
C GLY A 4 -15.38 0.82 -5.89
N GLU A 5 -16.35 0.55 -6.74
CA GLU A 5 -17.67 0.02 -6.35
C GLU A 5 -17.57 -1.41 -5.82
N LEU A 6 -16.75 -2.26 -6.45
CA LEU A 6 -16.51 -3.63 -5.97
C LEU A 6 -15.83 -3.62 -4.58
N LEU A 7 -14.80 -2.81 -4.39
CA LEU A 7 -14.13 -2.65 -3.09
C LEU A 7 -15.09 -2.13 -2.01
N ALA A 8 -15.94 -1.15 -2.36
CA ALA A 8 -16.96 -0.63 -1.46
C ALA A 8 -17.99 -1.71 -1.09
N ALA A 9 -18.41 -2.55 -2.06
CA ALA A 9 -19.34 -3.66 -1.83
C ALA A 9 -18.72 -4.72 -0.91
N VAL A 10 -17.45 -5.09 -1.09
CA VAL A 10 -16.74 -6.04 -0.22
C VAL A 10 -16.59 -5.49 1.19
N ARG A 11 -16.21 -4.22 1.35
CA ARG A 11 -16.13 -3.56 2.68
C ARG A 11 -17.49 -3.49 3.36
N LYS A 12 -18.55 -3.20 2.62
CA LYS A 12 -19.93 -3.21 3.15
C LYS A 12 -20.35 -4.61 3.60
N ALA A 13 -20.02 -5.64 2.81
CA ALA A 13 -20.29 -7.03 3.19
C ALA A 13 -19.51 -7.43 4.46
N GLN A 14 -18.25 -7.06 4.58
CA GLN A 14 -17.44 -7.26 5.78
C GLN A 14 -18.07 -6.58 7.01
N ALA A 15 -18.44 -5.31 6.90
CA ALA A 15 -19.08 -4.58 7.99
C ALA A 15 -20.40 -5.23 8.43
N ASN A 16 -21.23 -5.68 7.49
CA ASN A 16 -22.49 -6.37 7.79
C ASN A 16 -22.26 -7.69 8.53
N VAL A 17 -21.23 -8.47 8.17
CA VAL A 17 -20.87 -9.72 8.88
C VAL A 17 -20.40 -9.41 10.30
N MET A 18 -19.56 -8.39 10.48
CA MET A 18 -19.11 -7.96 11.81
C MET A 18 -20.28 -7.55 12.71
N LEU A 19 -21.18 -6.73 12.18
CA LEU A 19 -22.38 -6.26 12.91
C LEU A 19 -23.28 -7.44 13.31
N PHE A 20 -23.49 -8.39 12.40
CA PHE A 20 -24.25 -9.61 12.68
C PHE A 20 -23.63 -10.46 13.80
N LEU A 21 -22.29 -10.62 13.79
CA LEU A 21 -21.59 -11.36 14.83
C LEU A 21 -21.68 -10.65 16.20
N GLU A 22 -21.51 -9.33 16.23
CA GLU A 22 -21.66 -8.51 17.43
C GLU A 22 -23.08 -8.61 18.01
N GLU A 23 -24.13 -8.53 17.18
CA GLU A 23 -25.51 -8.72 17.63
C GLU A 23 -25.73 -10.11 18.24
N LYS A 24 -25.17 -11.17 17.64
CA LYS A 24 -25.29 -12.53 18.16
C LYS A 24 -24.51 -12.73 19.44
N GLU A 25 -23.35 -12.13 19.58
CA GLU A 25 -22.56 -12.13 20.80
C GLU A 25 -23.33 -11.43 21.95
N GLN A 26 -23.85 -10.24 21.69
CA GLN A 26 -24.63 -9.47 22.68
C GLN A 26 -25.90 -10.24 23.11
N ALA A 27 -26.60 -10.86 22.16
CA ALA A 27 -27.76 -11.69 22.48
C ALA A 27 -27.40 -12.89 23.34
N ALA A 28 -26.28 -13.58 23.05
CA ALA A 28 -25.79 -14.71 23.84
C ALA A 28 -25.36 -14.27 25.25
N LEU A 29 -24.65 -13.15 25.38
CA LEU A 29 -24.26 -12.57 26.68
C LEU A 29 -25.47 -12.17 27.52
N SER A 30 -26.47 -11.54 26.89
CA SER A 30 -27.71 -11.17 27.58
C SER A 30 -28.46 -12.40 28.09
N GLN A 31 -28.54 -13.45 27.28
CA GLN A 31 -29.17 -14.71 27.70
C GLN A 31 -28.40 -15.40 28.83
N ALA A 32 -27.06 -15.43 28.74
CA ALA A 32 -26.22 -16.01 29.79
C ALA A 32 -26.34 -15.24 31.11
N ASN A 33 -26.37 -13.93 31.06
CA ASN A 33 -26.58 -13.06 32.25
C ASN A 33 -27.98 -13.26 32.85
N GLY A 34 -29.01 -13.41 32.04
CA GLY A 34 -30.36 -13.77 32.52
C GLY A 34 -30.40 -15.10 33.24
N ILE A 35 -29.75 -16.13 32.67
CA ILE A 35 -29.65 -17.46 33.33
C ILE A 35 -28.88 -17.36 34.65
N LYS A 36 -27.75 -16.64 34.66
CA LYS A 36 -26.94 -16.39 35.85
C LYS A 36 -27.78 -15.74 36.96
N ALA A 37 -28.46 -14.64 36.66
CA ALA A 37 -29.31 -13.94 37.63
C ALA A 37 -30.42 -14.84 38.19
N HIS A 38 -31.04 -15.69 37.34
CA HIS A 38 -32.04 -16.63 37.77
C HIS A 38 -31.46 -17.72 38.73
N LEU A 39 -30.27 -18.23 38.40
CA LEU A 39 -29.60 -19.22 39.27
C LEU A 39 -29.16 -18.62 40.62
N GLU A 40 -28.68 -17.38 40.63
CA GLU A 40 -28.32 -16.64 41.84
C GLU A 40 -29.56 -16.41 42.75
N TYR A 41 -30.68 -16.01 42.14
CA TYR A 41 -31.94 -15.88 42.88
C TYR A 41 -32.38 -17.20 43.51
N ARG A 42 -32.33 -18.30 42.72
CA ARG A 42 -32.69 -19.64 43.26
C ARG A 42 -31.74 -20.07 44.37
N SER A 43 -30.46 -19.85 44.24
CA SER A 43 -29.47 -20.17 45.30
C SER A 43 -29.76 -19.41 46.58
N ALA A 44 -30.08 -18.13 46.47
CA ALA A 44 -30.42 -17.31 47.64
C ALA A 44 -31.72 -17.79 48.33
N GLU A 45 -32.75 -18.16 47.58
CA GLU A 45 -33.99 -18.65 48.07
C GLU A 45 -33.84 -20.04 48.78
N MET A 46 -33.00 -20.91 48.18
CA MET A 46 -32.66 -22.21 48.77
C MET A 46 -31.87 -22.05 50.06
N GLU A 47 -30.92 -21.11 50.16
CA GLU A 47 -30.16 -20.83 51.37
C GLU A 47 -31.07 -20.27 52.47
N LYS A 48 -32.03 -19.41 52.14
CA LYS A 48 -33.04 -18.90 53.05
C LYS A 48 -33.93 -20.04 53.62
N ASN A 49 -34.39 -20.91 52.72
CA ASN A 49 -35.20 -22.10 53.13
C ASN A 49 -34.40 -23.04 54.01
N LYS A 50 -33.11 -23.25 53.74
CA LYS A 50 -32.21 -24.04 54.57
C LYS A 50 -32.06 -23.44 55.97
N GLN A 51 -31.83 -22.15 56.07
CA GLN A 51 -31.73 -21.43 57.37
C GLN A 51 -33.03 -21.55 58.18
N GLU A 52 -34.20 -21.46 57.52
CA GLU A 52 -35.49 -21.63 58.18
C GLU A 52 -35.71 -23.08 58.68
N LEU A 53 -35.30 -24.06 57.90
CA LEU A 53 -35.32 -25.49 58.32
C LEU A 53 -34.36 -25.75 59.47
N GLU A 54 -33.17 -25.19 59.48
CA GLU A 54 -32.20 -25.28 60.57
C GLU A 54 -32.74 -24.62 61.86
N ARG A 55 -33.42 -23.46 61.72
CA ARG A 55 -34.10 -22.79 62.84
C ARG A 55 -35.19 -23.68 63.43
N MET A 56 -36.04 -24.29 62.57
CA MET A 56 -37.09 -25.20 63.03
C MET A 56 -36.55 -26.47 63.69
N ALA A 57 -35.44 -27.03 63.15
CA ALA A 57 -34.80 -28.24 63.73
C ALA A 57 -34.25 -27.97 65.17
N ALA A 58 -34.01 -26.73 65.56
CA ALA A 58 -33.55 -26.34 66.88
C ALA A 58 -34.73 -26.19 67.91
N ILE A 59 -35.99 -26.31 67.46
CA ILE A 59 -37.17 -26.22 68.35
C ILE A 59 -37.36 -27.53 69.13
N SER A 60 -37.16 -27.44 70.43
CA SER A 60 -37.33 -28.62 71.34
C SER A 60 -38.81 -28.96 71.67
N ASN A 61 -39.71 -28.00 71.49
CA ASN A 61 -41.13 -28.18 71.73
C ASN A 61 -41.85 -28.78 70.50
N THR A 62 -42.34 -30.00 70.56
CA THR A 62 -42.97 -30.72 69.45
C THR A 62 -44.21 -30.00 68.86
N VAL A 63 -45.04 -29.40 69.72
CA VAL A 63 -46.25 -28.68 69.30
C VAL A 63 -45.83 -27.41 68.46
N GLN A 64 -44.91 -26.66 69.02
CA GLN A 64 -44.38 -25.45 68.32
C GLN A 64 -43.64 -25.78 67.04
N PHE A 65 -42.90 -26.87 66.98
CA PHE A 65 -42.28 -27.41 65.79
C PHE A 65 -43.33 -27.73 64.67
N LEU A 66 -44.40 -28.44 65.06
CA LEU A 66 -45.48 -28.82 64.12
C LEU A 66 -46.19 -27.53 63.55
N GLU A 67 -46.47 -26.58 64.39
CA GLU A 67 -47.10 -25.33 63.96
C GLU A 67 -46.21 -24.53 62.94
N GLU A 68 -44.95 -24.43 63.24
CA GLU A 68 -43.98 -23.74 62.33
C GLU A 68 -43.76 -24.52 61.02
N TYR A 69 -43.65 -25.84 61.11
CA TYR A 69 -43.53 -26.74 59.97
C TYR A 69 -44.78 -26.73 59.05
N CYS A 70 -45.98 -26.66 59.63
CA CYS A 70 -47.22 -26.51 58.85
C CYS A 70 -47.27 -25.13 58.13
N LYS A 71 -46.81 -24.08 58.74
CA LYS A 71 -46.69 -22.75 58.08
C LYS A 71 -45.69 -22.81 56.92
N PHE A 72 -44.52 -23.41 57.12
CA PHE A 72 -43.48 -23.56 56.12
C PHE A 72 -43.96 -24.40 54.95
N LYS A 73 -44.65 -25.49 55.17
CA LYS A 73 -45.17 -26.38 54.14
C LYS A 73 -46.29 -25.76 53.31
N ASN A 74 -47.06 -24.82 53.88
CA ASN A 74 -48.14 -24.11 53.18
C ASN A 74 -47.66 -22.87 52.43
N THR A 75 -46.34 -22.49 52.51
CA THR A 75 -45.74 -21.63 51.51
C THR A 75 -45.69 -22.41 50.20
N GLU A 76 -46.49 -21.97 49.23
CA GLU A 76 -46.70 -22.60 47.93
C GLU A 76 -45.42 -23.23 47.39
N ASP A 77 -45.52 -24.46 46.88
CA ASP A 77 -44.50 -25.13 46.09
C ASP A 77 -44.21 -24.26 44.85
N ILE A 78 -43.30 -23.32 44.97
CA ILE A 78 -42.80 -22.57 43.81
C ILE A 78 -42.03 -23.57 42.98
N THR A 79 -42.72 -24.20 42.02
CA THR A 79 -42.10 -25.01 41.01
C THR A 79 -41.19 -24.16 40.14
N PHE A 80 -39.94 -24.16 40.47
CA PHE A 80 -38.95 -23.47 39.65
C PHE A 80 -38.81 -24.19 38.31
N PRO A 81 -39.03 -23.51 37.17
CA PRO A 81 -38.83 -24.11 35.88
C PRO A 81 -37.40 -24.63 35.73
N SER A 82 -37.24 -25.86 35.30
CA SER A 82 -35.91 -26.41 35.02
C SER A 82 -35.24 -25.64 33.91
N VAL A 83 -34.06 -25.04 34.19
CA VAL A 83 -33.25 -24.36 33.15
C VAL A 83 -32.47 -25.40 32.41
N TYR A 84 -32.87 -25.73 31.18
CA TYR A 84 -32.11 -26.57 30.29
C TYR A 84 -31.10 -25.76 29.49
N ILE A 85 -29.80 -25.87 29.77
CA ILE A 85 -28.72 -25.26 29.01
C ILE A 85 -28.35 -26.20 27.87
N GLY A 86 -29.02 -26.04 26.74
CA GLY A 86 -28.68 -26.75 25.52
C GLY A 86 -27.71 -25.89 24.70
N LEU A 87 -26.43 -26.18 24.74
CA LEU A 87 -25.43 -25.66 23.82
C LEU A 87 -25.66 -26.29 22.43
N LYS A 88 -26.52 -25.71 21.61
CA LYS A 88 -26.51 -26.01 20.16
C LYS A 88 -25.43 -25.17 19.53
N ASP A 89 -24.36 -25.82 19.02
CA ASP A 89 -23.31 -25.19 18.26
C ASP A 89 -23.87 -24.67 16.93
N LYS A 90 -24.37 -23.43 16.94
CA LYS A 90 -24.77 -22.71 15.74
C LYS A 90 -23.57 -21.98 15.06
N LEU A 91 -22.43 -21.90 15.75
CA LEU A 91 -21.21 -21.24 15.24
C LEU A 91 -20.60 -22.02 14.09
N SER A 92 -20.68 -23.35 14.09
CA SER A 92 -20.22 -24.19 12.98
C SER A 92 -20.96 -23.88 11.68
N GLY A 93 -22.28 -23.66 11.75
CA GLY A 93 -23.09 -23.28 10.60
C GLY A 93 -22.72 -21.91 10.05
N ILE A 94 -22.53 -20.91 10.92
CA ILE A 94 -22.12 -19.56 10.54
C ILE A 94 -20.71 -19.59 9.92
N ARG A 95 -19.78 -20.30 10.56
CA ARG A 95 -18.40 -20.48 10.05
C ARG A 95 -18.41 -21.11 8.65
N LYS A 96 -19.24 -22.13 8.44
CA LYS A 96 -19.39 -22.79 7.14
C LYS A 96 -19.89 -21.82 6.08
N VAL A 97 -20.94 -21.04 6.35
CA VAL A 97 -21.48 -20.05 5.40
C VAL A 97 -20.43 -19.01 5.04
N ILE A 98 -19.68 -18.49 6.01
CA ILE A 98 -18.60 -17.52 5.76
C ILE A 98 -17.51 -18.15 4.90
N THR A 99 -17.06 -19.37 5.22
CA THR A 99 -16.02 -20.08 4.47
C THR A 99 -16.46 -20.35 3.04
N ASP A 100 -17.65 -20.90 2.84
CA ASP A 100 -18.19 -21.21 1.51
C ASP A 100 -18.35 -19.93 0.66
N SER A 101 -18.82 -18.85 1.26
CA SER A 101 -18.94 -17.54 0.60
C SER A 101 -17.57 -16.95 0.23
N THR A 102 -16.58 -17.09 1.09
CA THR A 102 -15.20 -16.63 0.84
C THR A 102 -14.57 -17.40 -0.31
N VAL A 103 -14.70 -18.73 -0.31
CA VAL A 103 -14.19 -19.58 -1.41
C VAL A 103 -14.87 -19.21 -2.73
N HIS A 104 -16.17 -18.98 -2.72
CA HIS A 104 -16.91 -18.58 -3.93
C HIS A 104 -16.46 -17.22 -4.46
N LEU A 105 -16.24 -16.24 -3.57
CA LEU A 105 -15.71 -14.92 -3.96
C LEU A 105 -14.31 -15.02 -4.54
N ILE A 106 -13.42 -15.81 -3.96
CA ILE A 106 -12.06 -16.05 -4.49
C ILE A 106 -12.13 -16.67 -5.88
N GLN A 107 -12.99 -17.68 -6.08
CA GLN A 107 -13.18 -18.32 -7.39
C GLN A 107 -13.72 -17.33 -8.43
N LEU A 108 -14.67 -16.45 -8.05
CA LEU A 108 -15.17 -15.41 -8.94
C LEU A 108 -14.07 -14.42 -9.33
N LEU A 109 -13.21 -14.01 -8.38
CA LEU A 109 -12.09 -13.12 -8.64
C LEU A 109 -11.03 -13.78 -9.55
N GLU A 110 -10.74 -15.07 -9.35
CA GLU A 110 -9.83 -15.81 -10.24
C GLU A 110 -10.39 -15.96 -11.66
N ASN A 111 -11.67 -16.28 -11.80
CA ASN A 111 -12.34 -16.34 -13.09
C ASN A 111 -12.37 -14.96 -13.77
N TYR A 112 -12.61 -13.90 -13.01
CA TYR A 112 -12.56 -12.53 -13.51
C TYR A 112 -11.13 -12.17 -13.97
N LYS A 113 -10.10 -12.53 -13.19
CA LYS A 113 -8.69 -12.35 -13.56
C LYS A 113 -8.34 -13.08 -14.86
N LYS A 114 -8.80 -14.34 -15.03
CA LYS A 114 -8.60 -15.10 -16.27
C LYS A 114 -9.26 -14.42 -17.47
N LYS A 115 -10.52 -14.01 -17.34
CA LYS A 115 -11.24 -13.28 -18.39
C LYS A 115 -10.55 -11.96 -18.75
N LEU A 116 -10.10 -11.18 -17.76
CA LEU A 116 -9.32 -9.97 -18.03
C LEU A 116 -8.00 -10.26 -18.76
N GLN A 117 -7.32 -11.37 -18.41
CA GLN A 117 -6.11 -11.78 -19.12
C GLN A 117 -6.38 -12.25 -20.56
N GLU A 118 -7.52 -12.85 -20.81
CA GLU A 118 -7.98 -13.22 -22.16
C GLU A 118 -8.30 -11.96 -22.98
N PHE A 119 -9.08 -11.04 -22.44
CA PHE A 119 -9.33 -9.73 -23.07
C PHE A 119 -8.05 -8.92 -23.27
N ALA A 120 -7.15 -8.88 -22.30
CA ALA A 120 -5.88 -8.18 -22.44
C ALA A 120 -4.98 -8.78 -23.51
N LYS A 121 -5.11 -10.08 -23.83
CA LYS A 121 -4.40 -10.70 -24.94
C LYS A 121 -5.01 -10.36 -26.30
N GLU A 122 -6.33 -10.31 -26.38
CA GLU A 122 -7.04 -9.95 -27.62
C GLU A 122 -6.93 -8.44 -27.91
N GLU A 123 -7.12 -7.57 -26.91
CA GLU A 123 -6.97 -6.12 -27.07
C GLU A 123 -5.50 -5.67 -27.19
N GLU A 124 -4.55 -6.40 -26.58
CA GLU A 124 -3.13 -6.08 -26.71
C GLU A 124 -2.66 -6.15 -28.15
N TYR A 125 -3.28 -7.01 -28.96
CA TYR A 125 -2.97 -7.10 -30.39
C TYR A 125 -3.53 -5.91 -31.17
N ASP A 126 -4.74 -5.47 -30.85
CA ASP A 126 -5.43 -4.38 -31.57
C ASP A 126 -4.95 -2.99 -31.12
N ILE A 127 -4.78 -2.76 -29.83
CA ILE A 127 -4.25 -1.50 -29.27
C ILE A 127 -2.78 -1.32 -29.66
N ARG A 128 -1.95 -2.37 -29.61
CA ARG A 128 -0.56 -2.28 -30.07
C ARG A 128 -0.46 -1.92 -31.54
N THR A 129 -1.35 -2.45 -32.38
CA THR A 129 -1.33 -2.16 -33.81
C THR A 129 -1.75 -0.71 -34.07
N GLN A 130 -2.75 -0.19 -33.35
CA GLN A 130 -3.20 1.20 -33.51
C GLN A 130 -2.23 2.21 -32.92
N VAL A 131 -1.73 1.99 -31.70
CA VAL A 131 -0.75 2.89 -31.06
C VAL A 131 0.60 2.80 -31.76
N SER A 132 1.05 1.61 -32.17
CA SER A 132 2.25 1.45 -32.99
C SER A 132 2.13 2.17 -34.33
N ALA A 133 0.97 2.13 -34.99
CA ALA A 133 0.76 2.84 -36.25
C ALA A 133 0.80 4.38 -36.10
N VAL A 134 0.31 4.91 -34.98
CA VAL A 134 0.34 6.35 -34.67
C VAL A 134 1.74 6.82 -34.27
N VAL A 135 2.44 6.04 -33.45
CA VAL A 135 3.82 6.34 -32.99
C VAL A 135 4.82 6.14 -34.16
N GLN A 136 4.69 5.08 -34.94
CA GLN A 136 5.57 4.82 -36.09
C GLN A 136 5.48 5.89 -37.17
N ARG A 137 4.34 6.55 -37.35
CA ARG A 137 4.20 7.57 -38.42
C ARG A 137 4.93 8.90 -38.14
N LYS A 138 5.33 9.21 -36.92
CA LYS A 138 5.85 10.55 -36.61
C LYS A 138 7.28 10.62 -36.06
N TYR A 139 7.86 9.55 -35.49
CA TYR A 139 9.09 9.67 -34.70
C TYR A 139 10.13 8.53 -34.82
N TRP A 140 9.92 7.52 -35.63
CA TRP A 140 10.91 6.44 -35.80
C TRP A 140 11.91 6.71 -36.91
N THR A 141 12.84 7.60 -36.64
CA THR A 141 14.23 7.32 -37.03
C THR A 141 14.86 6.69 -35.80
N SER A 142 15.15 5.39 -35.87
CA SER A 142 15.75 4.63 -34.78
C SER A 142 17.19 5.13 -34.54
N LYS A 143 17.33 6.25 -33.81
CA LYS A 143 18.64 6.59 -33.31
C LYS A 143 19.02 5.51 -32.29
N PRO A 144 20.21 4.94 -32.40
CA PRO A 144 20.67 3.94 -31.44
C PRO A 144 20.65 4.53 -30.01
N GLU A 145 20.58 3.65 -29.02
CA GLU A 145 20.72 4.06 -27.62
C GLU A 145 22.10 4.72 -27.40
N PRO A 146 22.18 5.81 -26.64
CA PRO A 146 23.46 6.45 -26.35
C PRO A 146 24.41 5.47 -25.63
N SER A 147 25.69 5.57 -25.93
CA SER A 147 26.73 4.71 -25.36
C SER A 147 27.79 5.49 -24.55
N THR A 148 27.90 6.80 -24.79
CA THR A 148 28.84 7.66 -24.05
C THR A 148 28.06 8.74 -23.28
N ARG A 149 28.64 9.25 -22.18
CA ARG A 149 28.02 10.31 -21.39
C ARG A 149 27.69 11.55 -22.24
N GLU A 150 28.57 11.94 -23.16
CA GLU A 150 28.34 13.04 -24.09
C GLU A 150 27.08 12.83 -24.94
N GLN A 151 26.83 11.58 -25.40
CA GLN A 151 25.61 11.26 -26.15
C GLN A 151 24.36 11.27 -25.26
N PHE A 152 24.45 10.86 -23.98
CA PHE A 152 23.35 10.96 -23.03
C PHE A 152 23.03 12.43 -22.73
N LEU A 153 24.03 13.28 -22.59
CA LEU A 153 23.85 14.71 -22.33
C LEU A 153 23.11 15.45 -23.45
N GLN A 154 23.04 14.91 -24.66
CA GLN A 154 22.16 15.45 -25.71
C GLN A 154 20.67 15.37 -25.37
N TYR A 155 20.30 14.51 -24.42
CA TYR A 155 18.94 14.34 -23.89
C TYR A 155 18.81 14.93 -22.49
N ALA A 156 19.79 15.72 -22.03
CA ALA A 156 19.77 16.34 -20.72
C ALA A 156 18.47 17.12 -20.53
N HIS A 157 17.81 16.83 -19.42
CA HIS A 157 16.54 17.44 -19.05
C HIS A 157 16.64 17.95 -17.62
N ASP A 158 16.33 19.23 -17.47
CA ASP A 158 16.35 19.87 -16.18
C ASP A 158 15.10 19.48 -15.39
N ILE A 159 15.29 18.80 -14.26
CA ILE A 159 14.23 18.43 -13.34
C ILE A 159 14.50 18.99 -11.95
N THR A 160 13.44 19.23 -11.21
CA THR A 160 13.48 19.65 -9.80
C THR A 160 12.47 18.85 -9.00
N PHE A 161 12.67 18.74 -7.70
CA PHE A 161 11.66 18.13 -6.81
C PHE A 161 10.43 19.03 -6.73
N ASP A 162 9.25 18.41 -6.73
CA ASP A 162 7.97 19.10 -6.58
C ASP A 162 7.64 19.28 -5.08
N PRO A 163 7.69 20.50 -4.53
CA PRO A 163 7.41 20.76 -3.13
C PRO A 163 5.96 20.40 -2.73
N ASP A 164 5.02 20.37 -3.68
CA ASP A 164 3.62 20.04 -3.41
C ASP A 164 3.40 18.55 -3.23
N THR A 165 4.33 17.71 -3.70
CA THR A 165 4.26 16.25 -3.55
C THR A 165 5.09 15.73 -2.39
N ALA A 166 6.10 16.47 -1.93
CA ALA A 166 7.05 16.03 -0.92
C ALA A 166 6.36 15.66 0.40
N HIS A 167 6.70 14.49 0.96
CA HIS A 167 6.27 14.09 2.29
C HIS A 167 6.75 15.09 3.36
N ARG A 168 6.00 15.30 4.45
CA ARG A 168 6.30 16.28 5.51
C ARG A 168 7.67 16.12 6.19
N TYR A 169 8.23 14.90 6.20
CA TYR A 169 9.58 14.64 6.73
C TYR A 169 10.69 14.83 5.70
N LEU A 170 10.38 15.27 4.49
CA LEU A 170 11.37 15.54 3.46
C LEU A 170 11.64 17.04 3.37
N ARG A 171 12.89 17.45 3.62
CA ARG A 171 13.33 18.83 3.47
C ARG A 171 13.91 19.04 2.08
N LEU A 172 13.32 19.98 1.36
CA LEU A 172 13.83 20.44 0.05
C LEU A 172 14.79 21.63 0.25
N GLN A 173 15.88 21.63 -0.51
CA GLN A 173 16.96 22.62 -0.46
C GLN A 173 17.54 22.81 -1.87
N GLU A 174 18.45 23.78 -2.03
CA GLU A 174 19.18 24.03 -3.29
C GLU A 174 18.21 24.20 -4.46
N ASP A 175 17.27 25.13 -4.33
CA ASP A 175 16.23 25.43 -5.36
C ASP A 175 15.47 24.16 -5.79
N ASN A 176 15.09 23.34 -4.81
CA ASN A 176 14.42 22.06 -5.00
C ASN A 176 15.25 21.01 -5.77
N ARG A 177 16.58 21.08 -5.71
CA ARG A 177 17.48 20.08 -6.30
C ARG A 177 18.04 19.09 -5.28
N LYS A 178 17.84 19.32 -3.99
CA LYS A 178 18.25 18.40 -2.93
C LYS A 178 17.09 18.09 -2.00
N VAL A 179 16.90 16.81 -1.70
CA VAL A 179 15.92 16.33 -0.73
C VAL A 179 16.62 15.51 0.34
N THR A 180 16.23 15.72 1.60
CA THR A 180 16.78 14.99 2.76
C THR A 180 15.63 14.50 3.65
N ASN A 181 15.67 13.24 4.07
CA ASN A 181 14.74 12.71 5.06
C ASN A 181 15.17 13.16 6.47
N THR A 182 14.39 14.04 7.08
CA THR A 182 14.64 14.65 8.39
C THR A 182 13.87 14.00 9.54
N THR A 183 13.30 12.79 9.34
CA THR A 183 12.57 12.09 10.40
C THR A 183 13.33 12.14 11.74
N PRO A 184 12.71 12.54 12.87
CA PRO A 184 11.29 12.76 13.08
C PRO A 184 10.81 14.22 12.91
N TRP A 185 11.61 15.11 12.31
CA TRP A 185 11.33 16.54 12.21
C TRP A 185 10.44 16.83 11.00
N GLU A 186 9.23 17.33 11.26
CA GLU A 186 8.29 17.75 10.23
C GLU A 186 8.56 19.16 9.73
N HIS A 187 8.24 19.38 8.46
CA HIS A 187 8.25 20.70 7.82
C HIS A 187 6.81 21.20 7.64
N SER A 188 6.64 22.51 7.78
CA SER A 188 5.32 23.18 7.68
C SER A 188 4.88 23.29 6.21
N TYR A 189 4.64 22.17 5.56
CA TYR A 189 4.06 22.16 4.22
C TYR A 189 2.53 22.23 4.29
N PRO A 190 1.86 22.91 3.33
CA PRO A 190 0.41 22.88 3.24
C PRO A 190 -0.10 21.45 3.02
N ASP A 191 -1.28 21.15 3.55
CA ASP A 191 -1.92 19.86 3.31
C ASP A 191 -2.60 19.86 1.93
N LEU A 192 -1.96 19.22 0.96
CA LEU A 192 -2.41 19.14 -0.42
C LEU A 192 -2.79 17.72 -0.79
N PRO A 193 -3.76 17.52 -1.69
CA PRO A 193 -4.09 16.19 -2.23
C PRO A 193 -2.90 15.50 -2.92
N SER A 194 -1.99 16.28 -3.52
CA SER A 194 -0.78 15.81 -4.19
C SER A 194 0.32 15.33 -3.26
N ARG A 195 0.30 15.74 -1.98
CA ARG A 195 1.34 15.43 -1.00
C ARG A 195 1.28 13.99 -0.53
N PHE A 196 2.42 13.30 -0.55
CA PHE A 196 2.55 11.98 0.08
C PHE A 196 2.37 12.09 1.59
N LEU A 197 1.56 11.20 2.17
CA LEU A 197 1.22 11.22 3.59
C LEU A 197 1.96 10.14 4.38
N HIS A 198 2.08 8.93 3.84
CA HIS A 198 2.67 7.79 4.54
C HIS A 198 4.12 7.51 4.08
N TRP A 199 4.31 7.36 2.78
CA TRP A 199 5.62 7.06 2.22
C TRP A 199 6.45 8.33 2.04
N ARG A 200 7.71 8.31 2.47
CA ARG A 200 8.62 9.47 2.38
C ARG A 200 9.10 9.63 0.95
N GLN A 201 8.16 9.97 0.09
CA GLN A 201 8.35 10.10 -1.35
C GLN A 201 8.17 11.55 -1.80
N VAL A 202 8.77 11.84 -2.95
CA VAL A 202 8.61 13.10 -3.68
C VAL A 202 8.72 12.81 -5.17
N LEU A 203 8.03 13.57 -5.99
CA LEU A 203 8.14 13.50 -7.45
C LEU A 203 8.94 14.68 -8.01
N SER A 204 9.31 14.57 -9.29
CA SER A 204 9.75 15.72 -10.07
C SER A 204 8.58 16.63 -10.42
N GLN A 205 8.85 17.92 -10.55
CA GLN A 205 7.88 18.90 -11.02
C GLN A 205 7.60 18.70 -12.53
N GLN A 206 8.63 18.34 -13.29
CA GLN A 206 8.56 18.12 -14.72
C GLN A 206 8.13 16.68 -15.01
N SER A 207 7.22 16.53 -15.97
CA SER A 207 6.84 15.23 -16.52
C SER A 207 7.69 14.87 -17.73
N LEU A 208 7.88 13.58 -17.94
CA LEU A 208 8.61 13.00 -19.06
C LEU A 208 7.59 12.33 -20.00
N TYR A 209 7.52 12.81 -21.27
CA TYR A 209 6.51 12.33 -22.21
C TYR A 209 6.96 12.44 -23.67
N LEU A 210 6.77 11.38 -24.44
CA LEU A 210 6.97 11.27 -25.90
C LEU A 210 8.39 11.56 -26.43
N HIS A 211 9.38 11.80 -25.55
CA HIS A 211 10.75 12.11 -25.93
C HIS A 211 11.76 11.20 -25.22
N ARG A 212 13.04 11.43 -25.49
CA ARG A 212 14.16 10.88 -24.74
C ARG A 212 14.62 11.91 -23.73
N TYR A 213 14.94 11.43 -22.52
CA TYR A 213 15.35 12.28 -21.40
C TYR A 213 16.53 11.66 -20.70
N TYR A 214 17.40 12.51 -20.18
CA TYR A 214 18.51 12.10 -19.34
C TYR A 214 18.67 13.10 -18.20
N PHE A 215 18.88 12.60 -16.99
CA PHE A 215 19.23 13.40 -15.81
C PHE A 215 20.14 12.59 -14.90
N GLU A 216 20.89 13.28 -14.04
CA GLU A 216 21.78 12.64 -13.07
C GLU A 216 21.35 12.99 -11.65
N VAL A 217 21.53 12.02 -10.75
CA VAL A 217 21.29 12.20 -9.32
C VAL A 217 22.42 11.65 -8.49
N GLU A 218 22.72 12.30 -7.38
CA GLU A 218 23.62 11.78 -6.34
C GLU A 218 22.79 11.23 -5.21
N ILE A 219 23.12 10.01 -4.76
CA ILE A 219 22.42 9.31 -3.70
C ILE A 219 23.29 9.23 -2.44
N PHE A 220 22.66 9.43 -1.28
CA PHE A 220 23.33 9.41 0.02
C PHE A 220 22.53 8.57 1.01
N GLY A 221 23.20 7.57 1.59
CA GLY A 221 22.63 6.68 2.59
C GLY A 221 21.88 5.46 2.01
N ALA A 222 21.92 4.39 2.78
CA ALA A 222 21.22 3.14 2.47
C ALA A 222 19.72 3.29 2.61
N GLY A 223 18.95 2.79 1.62
CA GLY A 223 17.49 2.88 1.62
C GLY A 223 16.96 4.06 0.79
N THR A 224 17.76 4.57 -0.15
CA THR A 224 17.32 5.51 -1.17
C THR A 224 16.83 4.79 -2.40
N TYR A 225 15.73 5.28 -2.98
CA TYR A 225 15.14 4.76 -4.20
C TYR A 225 15.03 5.88 -5.24
N VAL A 226 15.38 5.57 -6.47
CA VAL A 226 15.29 6.47 -7.63
C VAL A 226 14.54 5.73 -8.72
N GLY A 227 13.54 6.37 -9.33
CA GLY A 227 12.76 5.69 -10.36
C GLY A 227 11.81 6.59 -11.12
N LEU A 228 10.85 5.97 -11.75
CA LEU A 228 9.74 6.62 -12.45
C LEU A 228 8.40 6.10 -11.91
N THR A 229 7.39 6.95 -11.96
CA THR A 229 6.00 6.58 -11.68
C THR A 229 5.03 7.41 -12.51
N CYS A 230 3.79 6.96 -12.63
CA CYS A 230 2.70 7.71 -13.21
C CYS A 230 2.11 8.73 -12.23
N LYS A 231 1.44 9.76 -12.75
CA LYS A 231 0.82 10.81 -11.91
C LYS A 231 -0.24 10.24 -10.96
N GLY A 232 -0.89 9.15 -11.35
CA GLY A 232 -1.98 8.50 -10.61
C GLY A 232 -1.56 7.68 -9.39
N ILE A 233 -0.26 7.64 -9.01
CA ILE A 233 0.16 6.96 -7.78
C ILE A 233 -0.59 7.53 -6.57
N ASP A 234 -1.11 6.65 -5.71
CA ASP A 234 -1.83 7.07 -4.50
C ASP A 234 -0.89 7.81 -3.53
N ARG A 235 -1.34 8.98 -3.09
CA ARG A 235 -0.57 9.88 -2.20
C ARG A 235 -0.84 9.63 -0.72
N LYS A 236 -1.96 9.00 -0.39
CA LYS A 236 -2.47 8.93 0.99
C LYS A 236 -2.41 7.51 1.55
N GLY A 237 -2.30 6.50 0.70
CA GLY A 237 -2.31 5.09 1.10
C GLY A 237 -1.06 4.67 1.87
N GLU A 238 -1.26 3.71 2.76
CA GLU A 238 -0.21 3.05 3.56
C GLU A 238 0.24 1.74 2.91
N GLU A 239 -0.55 1.24 1.98
CA GLU A 239 -0.31 0.00 1.26
C GLU A 239 0.93 0.09 0.37
N ARG A 240 1.56 -1.05 0.07
CA ARG A 240 2.77 -1.08 -0.77
C ARG A 240 2.54 -0.58 -2.21
N ASN A 241 1.31 -0.69 -2.74
CA ASN A 241 0.95 -0.16 -4.05
C ASN A 241 1.01 1.37 -4.14
N SER A 242 1.03 2.08 -3.01
CA SER A 242 1.22 3.54 -2.91
C SER A 242 2.70 3.95 -2.87
N CYS A 243 3.61 2.98 -2.98
CA CYS A 243 5.06 3.16 -2.98
C CYS A 243 5.63 2.85 -4.37
N ILE A 244 6.70 3.53 -4.78
CA ILE A 244 7.31 3.39 -6.12
C ILE A 244 7.99 2.03 -6.38
N SER A 245 8.00 1.13 -5.40
CA SER A 245 8.45 -0.26 -5.57
C SER A 245 7.30 -1.24 -5.70
N GLY A 246 6.08 -0.87 -5.30
CA GLY A 246 4.99 -1.80 -5.00
C GLY A 246 3.88 -1.91 -6.05
N ASN A 247 3.91 -1.14 -7.15
CA ASN A 247 2.87 -1.13 -8.17
C ASN A 247 3.41 -1.41 -9.58
N ASN A 248 2.52 -1.66 -10.54
CA ASN A 248 2.88 -2.04 -11.91
C ASN A 248 3.09 -0.85 -12.88
N PHE A 249 2.96 0.39 -12.40
CA PHE A 249 3.22 1.61 -13.16
C PHE A 249 4.38 2.44 -12.57
N SER A 250 5.19 1.81 -11.72
CA SER A 250 6.42 2.37 -11.15
C SER A 250 7.59 1.41 -11.39
N TRP A 251 8.74 1.99 -11.65
CA TRP A 251 10.01 1.28 -11.85
C TRP A 251 11.07 2.00 -11.04
N SER A 252 11.76 1.32 -10.16
CA SER A 252 12.74 1.97 -9.29
C SER A 252 13.98 1.14 -9.04
N LEU A 253 15.08 1.83 -8.75
CA LEU A 253 16.34 1.29 -8.31
C LEU A 253 16.57 1.68 -6.86
N GLN A 254 16.81 0.72 -6.00
CA GLN A 254 17.13 0.89 -4.58
C GLN A 254 18.62 0.74 -4.35
N TRP A 255 19.20 1.64 -3.57
CA TRP A 255 20.49 1.44 -2.93
C TRP A 255 20.31 0.99 -1.48
N ASN A 256 20.75 -0.22 -1.13
CA ASN A 256 20.60 -0.77 0.22
C ASN A 256 21.82 -0.51 1.14
N GLY A 257 22.87 0.14 0.61
CA GLY A 257 24.13 0.42 1.31
C GLY A 257 25.27 -0.54 0.90
N LYS A 258 24.96 -1.60 0.17
CA LYS A 258 25.93 -2.61 -0.29
C LYS A 258 25.79 -2.88 -1.80
N GLU A 259 24.58 -3.01 -2.28
CA GLU A 259 24.25 -3.36 -3.65
C GLU A 259 22.97 -2.66 -4.11
N PHE A 260 22.76 -2.61 -5.41
CA PHE A 260 21.51 -2.13 -6.00
C PHE A 260 20.51 -3.26 -6.15
N THR A 261 19.22 -2.91 -6.02
CA THR A 261 18.09 -3.81 -6.27
C THR A 261 17.10 -3.09 -7.16
N ALA A 262 16.72 -3.70 -8.27
CA ALA A 262 15.67 -3.17 -9.14
C ALA A 262 14.29 -3.63 -8.65
N TRP A 263 13.29 -2.72 -8.68
CA TRP A 263 11.94 -2.95 -8.20
C TRP A 263 10.90 -2.60 -9.24
N HIS A 264 9.93 -3.50 -9.44
CA HIS A 264 8.74 -3.27 -10.26
C HIS A 264 7.63 -4.24 -9.82
N SER A 265 6.40 -3.78 -9.66
CA SER A 265 5.24 -4.62 -9.28
C SER A 265 5.46 -5.43 -7.98
N ASP A 266 6.07 -4.82 -6.96
CA ASP A 266 6.44 -5.44 -5.70
C ASP A 266 7.42 -6.64 -5.83
N MET A 267 8.07 -6.77 -6.99
CA MET A 267 9.11 -7.76 -7.24
C MET A 267 10.49 -7.11 -7.21
N GLU A 268 11.41 -7.74 -6.48
CA GLU A 268 12.80 -7.31 -6.38
C GLU A 268 13.71 -8.15 -7.29
N THR A 269 14.69 -7.50 -7.86
CA THR A 269 15.76 -8.13 -8.63
C THR A 269 17.09 -7.61 -8.10
N PRO A 270 17.84 -8.39 -7.31
CA PRO A 270 19.17 -8.02 -6.84
C PRO A 270 20.14 -7.88 -8.01
N LEU A 271 20.97 -6.85 -7.99
CA LEU A 271 21.89 -6.53 -9.07
C LEU A 271 23.36 -6.64 -8.60
N LYS A 272 24.18 -7.21 -9.45
CA LYS A 272 25.64 -7.27 -9.24
C LYS A 272 26.29 -6.03 -9.89
N ALA A 273 26.03 -4.84 -9.33
CA ALA A 273 26.62 -3.59 -9.79
C ALA A 273 27.43 -2.94 -8.68
N GLY A 274 28.47 -2.18 -9.06
CA GLY A 274 29.33 -1.47 -8.13
C GLY A 274 28.60 -0.41 -7.30
N PRO A 275 29.23 0.09 -6.22
CA PRO A 275 28.64 1.12 -5.35
C PRO A 275 28.78 2.49 -6.00
N PHE A 276 27.88 2.84 -6.91
CA PHE A 276 27.87 4.15 -7.54
C PHE A 276 27.19 5.18 -6.66
N ARG A 277 27.84 6.33 -6.46
CA ARG A 277 27.27 7.48 -5.77
C ARG A 277 26.41 8.33 -6.70
N ARG A 278 26.78 8.42 -7.97
CA ARG A 278 26.07 9.16 -9.00
C ARG A 278 25.43 8.19 -9.97
N LEU A 279 24.14 8.38 -10.22
CA LEU A 279 23.34 7.63 -11.17
C LEU A 279 22.89 8.52 -12.30
N GLY A 280 23.11 8.08 -13.53
CA GLY A 280 22.47 8.59 -14.73
C GLY A 280 21.18 7.83 -15.00
N VAL A 281 20.09 8.54 -15.21
CA VAL A 281 18.78 7.97 -15.52
C VAL A 281 18.41 8.36 -16.94
N TYR A 282 18.30 7.37 -17.81
CA TYR A 282 17.92 7.56 -19.20
C TYR A 282 16.53 6.98 -19.44
N VAL A 283 15.68 7.79 -20.05
CA VAL A 283 14.30 7.44 -20.39
C VAL A 283 14.11 7.59 -21.90
N ASP A 284 13.84 6.50 -22.58
CA ASP A 284 13.34 6.51 -23.95
C ASP A 284 11.84 6.23 -23.91
N PHE A 285 11.03 7.28 -23.82
CA PHE A 285 9.59 7.14 -23.68
C PHE A 285 8.98 6.40 -24.90
N PRO A 286 9.29 6.79 -26.17
CA PRO A 286 8.79 6.08 -27.35
C PRO A 286 9.27 4.64 -27.45
N GLY A 287 10.52 4.38 -27.04
CA GLY A 287 11.11 3.02 -27.05
C GLY A 287 10.69 2.15 -25.87
N GLY A 288 10.00 2.72 -24.87
CA GLY A 288 9.62 1.98 -23.68
C GLY A 288 10.81 1.51 -22.86
N ILE A 289 11.84 2.37 -22.68
CA ILE A 289 13.09 2.01 -22.01
C ILE A 289 13.33 2.97 -20.84
N LEU A 290 13.66 2.39 -19.69
CA LEU A 290 14.25 3.09 -18.56
C LEU A 290 15.56 2.42 -18.20
N SER A 291 16.67 3.14 -18.31
CA SER A 291 18.00 2.62 -18.00
C SER A 291 18.65 3.45 -16.90
N PHE A 292 19.30 2.75 -15.97
CA PHE A 292 20.10 3.34 -14.91
C PHE A 292 21.58 3.05 -15.16
N TYR A 293 22.39 4.08 -15.07
CA TYR A 293 23.85 3.98 -15.24
C TYR A 293 24.54 4.49 -13.99
N GLY A 294 25.57 3.79 -13.55
CA GLY A 294 26.58 4.35 -12.64
C GLY A 294 27.46 5.32 -13.40
N VAL A 295 27.61 6.54 -12.87
CA VAL A 295 28.43 7.59 -13.49
C VAL A 295 29.67 7.81 -12.66
N GLU A 296 30.83 7.51 -13.23
CA GLU A 296 32.14 7.78 -12.63
C GLU A 296 32.97 8.60 -13.63
N HIS A 297 33.12 9.89 -13.33
CA HIS A 297 33.69 10.87 -14.26
C HIS A 297 32.88 10.89 -15.56
N ASP A 298 33.43 10.45 -16.69
CA ASP A 298 32.75 10.35 -17.98
C ASP A 298 32.38 8.91 -18.35
N ALA A 299 32.71 7.93 -17.49
CA ALA A 299 32.38 6.53 -17.72
C ALA A 299 30.93 6.23 -17.29
N MET A 300 30.22 5.53 -18.17
CA MET A 300 28.84 5.10 -17.98
C MET A 300 28.80 3.57 -17.85
N THR A 301 28.42 3.06 -16.68
CA THR A 301 28.27 1.62 -16.45
C THR A 301 26.80 1.30 -16.29
N LEU A 302 26.26 0.46 -17.16
CA LEU A 302 24.86 0.03 -17.05
C LEU A 302 24.63 -0.73 -15.73
N VAL A 303 23.76 -0.22 -14.88
CA VAL A 303 23.32 -0.87 -13.63
C VAL A 303 22.11 -1.74 -13.89
N HIS A 304 21.07 -1.19 -14.54
CA HIS A 304 19.86 -1.92 -14.87
C HIS A 304 19.07 -1.26 -16.00
N LYS A 305 18.32 -2.08 -16.74
CA LYS A 305 17.45 -1.62 -17.81
C LYS A 305 16.10 -2.30 -17.69
N PHE A 306 15.05 -1.48 -17.59
CA PHE A 306 13.66 -1.93 -17.65
C PHE A 306 13.10 -1.78 -19.05
N ALA A 307 12.33 -2.79 -19.48
CA ALA A 307 11.39 -2.65 -20.60
C ALA A 307 10.05 -2.18 -20.04
N CYS A 308 9.67 -0.94 -20.34
CA CYS A 308 8.52 -0.26 -19.76
C CYS A 308 7.38 -0.15 -20.77
N LYS A 309 6.14 -0.18 -20.28
CA LYS A 309 4.96 0.18 -21.07
C LYS A 309 4.46 1.54 -20.58
N PHE A 310 5.00 2.62 -21.17
CA PHE A 310 4.53 3.96 -20.84
C PHE A 310 3.26 4.29 -21.61
N SER A 311 2.16 4.50 -20.92
CA SER A 311 0.85 4.86 -21.50
C SER A 311 0.46 6.31 -21.25
N GLU A 312 1.12 6.98 -20.32
CA GLU A 312 0.85 8.34 -19.89
C GLU A 312 2.15 9.05 -19.47
N PRO A 313 2.17 10.38 -19.31
CA PRO A 313 3.34 11.09 -18.79
C PRO A 313 3.82 10.50 -17.47
N VAL A 314 5.12 10.22 -17.37
CA VAL A 314 5.76 9.71 -16.15
C VAL A 314 6.56 10.81 -15.47
N TYR A 315 6.81 10.65 -14.20
CA TYR A 315 7.55 11.57 -13.35
C TYR A 315 8.73 10.85 -12.72
N ALA A 316 9.88 11.53 -12.61
CA ALA A 316 10.93 11.03 -11.76
C ALA A 316 10.41 10.96 -10.32
N ALA A 317 10.67 9.85 -9.65
CA ALA A 317 10.12 9.55 -8.35
C ALA A 317 11.22 9.07 -7.41
N PHE A 318 11.15 9.53 -6.17
CA PHE A 318 12.20 9.33 -5.20
C PHE A 318 11.59 8.93 -3.85
N TRP A 319 12.17 7.91 -3.22
CA TRP A 319 11.80 7.48 -1.89
C TRP A 319 13.04 7.39 -0.99
N LEU A 320 12.98 8.06 0.14
CA LEU A 320 14.02 8.12 1.15
C LEU A 320 13.53 7.40 2.41
N SER A 321 13.79 6.11 2.51
CA SER A 321 13.16 5.26 3.52
C SER A 321 13.71 5.46 4.93
N LYS A 322 14.96 5.94 5.07
CA LYS A 322 15.66 6.09 6.36
C LYS A 322 16.02 7.55 6.65
N LYS A 323 16.11 7.87 7.94
CA LYS A 323 16.61 9.14 8.42
C LYS A 323 17.98 9.47 7.79
N GLU A 324 18.20 10.72 7.46
CA GLU A 324 19.42 11.25 6.85
C GLU A 324 19.70 10.76 5.42
N ASN A 325 18.84 9.91 4.84
CA ASN A 325 18.92 9.67 3.41
C ASN A 325 18.76 11.00 2.67
N ALA A 326 19.56 11.19 1.63
CA ALA A 326 19.45 12.36 0.77
C ALA A 326 19.65 11.99 -0.69
N ILE A 327 19.00 12.75 -1.56
CA ILE A 327 19.18 12.69 -3.02
C ILE A 327 19.36 14.13 -3.52
N ARG A 328 20.33 14.30 -4.39
CA ARG A 328 20.60 15.57 -5.08
C ARG A 328 20.49 15.37 -6.57
N ILE A 329 19.68 16.18 -7.23
CA ILE A 329 19.62 16.28 -8.68
C ILE A 329 20.82 17.13 -9.12
N VAL A 330 21.61 16.59 -10.04
CA VAL A 330 22.80 17.25 -10.54
C VAL A 330 22.38 18.26 -11.60
N ASP A 331 22.85 19.49 -11.45
CA ASP A 331 22.75 20.46 -12.53
C ASP A 331 23.75 20.09 -13.64
N LEU A 332 23.22 19.68 -14.79
CA LEU A 332 24.04 19.28 -15.92
C LEU A 332 24.54 20.47 -16.73
N GLY A 333 24.07 21.68 -16.40
CA GLY A 333 24.48 22.94 -16.97
C GLY A 333 24.38 23.01 -18.51
N GLU A 334 24.27 24.19 -19.07
CA GLU A 334 24.73 24.38 -20.45
C GLU A 334 26.28 24.29 -20.41
N GLU A 335 26.85 23.12 -20.73
CA GLU A 335 28.26 23.12 -21.11
C GLU A 335 28.44 24.14 -22.21
N PRO A 336 29.46 25.02 -22.13
CA PRO A 336 29.67 26.04 -23.15
C PRO A 336 29.72 25.34 -24.51
N LYS A 337 28.72 25.66 -25.37
CA LYS A 337 28.72 25.21 -26.77
C LYS A 337 30.09 25.46 -27.33
N LYS A 338 30.84 24.39 -27.61
CA LYS A 338 32.10 24.54 -28.38
C LYS A 338 31.78 25.42 -29.59
N PRO A 339 32.52 26.53 -29.85
CA PRO A 339 32.28 27.36 -30.99
C PRO A 339 32.31 26.47 -32.23
N ALA A 340 31.28 26.63 -33.06
CA ALA A 340 31.23 25.94 -34.37
C ALA A 340 32.56 26.21 -35.08
N PRO A 341 33.16 25.20 -35.77
CA PRO A 341 34.38 25.42 -36.53
C PRO A 341 34.11 26.54 -37.51
N SER A 342 34.89 27.64 -37.39
CA SER A 342 34.84 28.75 -38.32
C SER A 342 35.08 28.22 -39.74
N LEU A 343 34.09 28.34 -40.59
CA LEU A 343 34.27 28.17 -42.01
C LEU A 343 35.38 29.17 -42.46
N VAL A 344 36.58 28.62 -42.69
CA VAL A 344 37.62 29.39 -43.41
C VAL A 344 37.09 29.55 -44.84
N GLU A 345 36.58 30.73 -45.14
CA GLU A 345 36.33 31.14 -46.51
C GLU A 345 37.68 31.12 -47.25
N THR A 346 37.88 30.13 -48.08
CA THR A 346 38.85 30.18 -49.17
C THR A 346 38.19 30.98 -50.29
N ILE A 347 38.52 32.25 -50.36
CA ILE A 347 38.27 33.11 -51.55
C ILE A 347 39.36 32.82 -52.57
N PRO A 348 39.03 32.76 -53.89
CA PRO A 348 39.85 32.24 -54.96
C PRO A 348 41.04 33.14 -55.33
#